data_2aec44c21908cd0ed45ec25b2c2266d3
#
_entry.id   2aec44c21908cd0ed45ec25b2c2266d3
#
_cell.length_a   1.000
_cell.length_b   1.000
_cell.length_c   1.000
_cell.angle_alpha   90.00
_cell.angle_beta   90.00
_cell.angle_gamma   90.00
#
_symmetry.space_group_name_H-M   'P 1'
#
loop_
_entity.id
_entity.type
_entity.pdbx_description
1 polymer ?
#
loop_
_entity_poly.entity_id
_entity_poly.type
_entity_poly.pdbx_seq_one_letter_code
_entity_poly.pdbx_strand_id
1 'polypeptide(L)' 'MKIGDKVRFLSEVGGGIVTGFQGKDFVLVEDADGFDIPMPIRECVVIETDDYNMKRKPGSL' A
#
# COMPACT_ATOMS: atom_id res chain seq x y z
N MET A 1 -1.58 -1.95 9.23
CA MET A 1 -0.66 -1.32 8.26
C MET A 1 0.70 -1.15 8.88
N LYS A 2 1.71 -1.53 8.16
CA LYS A 2 3.06 -1.44 8.69
C LYS A 2 4.03 -1.15 7.56
N ILE A 3 5.24 -0.80 7.93
CA ILE A 3 6.27 -0.48 6.95
C ILE A 3 6.50 -1.68 6.05
N GLY A 4 6.53 -1.42 4.74
CA GLY A 4 6.69 -2.46 3.75
C GLY A 4 5.39 -2.92 3.13
N ASP A 5 4.26 -2.54 3.69
CA ASP A 5 2.97 -2.92 3.13
C ASP A 5 2.73 -2.13 1.85
N LYS A 6 2.10 -2.79 0.90
CA LYS A 6 1.71 -2.14 -0.33
C LYS A 6 0.30 -1.63 -0.17
N VAL A 7 0.07 -0.37 -0.57
CA VAL A 7 -1.23 0.26 -0.39
C VAL A 7 -1.69 0.94 -1.66
N ARG A 8 -2.98 1.14 -1.76
CA ARG A 8 -3.61 1.94 -2.80
C ARG A 8 -4.31 3.12 -2.16
N PHE A 9 -4.43 4.19 -2.92
CA PHE A 9 -5.15 5.38 -2.46
C PHE A 9 -6.60 5.28 -2.89
N LEU A 10 -7.50 5.64 -1.97
CA LEU A 10 -8.93 5.59 -2.27
C LEU A 10 -9.37 6.78 -3.11
N SER A 11 -8.79 7.93 -2.83
CA SER A 11 -9.28 9.17 -3.43
C SER A 11 -8.60 9.52 -4.75
N GLU A 12 -7.60 8.76 -5.14
CA GLU A 12 -6.91 9.04 -6.39
C GLU A 12 -6.26 7.78 -6.91
N VAL A 13 -5.90 7.83 -8.17
CA VAL A 13 -5.22 6.70 -8.80
C VAL A 13 -3.80 6.63 -8.27
N GLY A 14 -3.40 5.43 -7.89
CA GLY A 14 -2.03 5.23 -7.47
C GLY A 14 -1.93 4.57 -6.12
N GLY A 15 -0.71 4.41 -5.70
CA GLY A 15 -0.41 3.78 -4.43
C GLY A 15 1.09 3.71 -4.27
N GLY A 16 1.54 2.87 -3.36
CA GLY A 16 2.95 2.71 -3.14
C GLY A 16 3.23 1.80 -1.97
N ILE A 17 4.42 1.96 -1.42
CA ILE A 17 4.87 1.13 -0.31
C ILE A 17 4.99 2.01 0.92
N VAL A 18 4.48 1.53 2.04
CA VAL A 18 4.57 2.26 3.29
C VAL A 18 6.04 2.29 3.73
N THR A 19 6.56 3.48 3.94
CA THR A 19 7.94 3.65 4.41
C THR A 19 8.02 4.18 5.82
N GLY A 20 6.90 4.67 6.37
CA GLY A 20 6.91 5.19 7.72
C GLY A 20 5.56 5.75 8.08
N PHE A 21 5.53 6.39 9.23
CA PHE A 21 4.30 7.00 9.73
C PHE A 21 4.58 8.43 10.16
N GLN A 22 3.60 9.28 10.01
CA GLN A 22 3.72 10.66 10.42
C GLN A 22 2.55 10.96 11.34
N GLY A 23 2.83 11.02 12.63
CA GLY A 23 1.78 11.19 13.62
C GLY A 23 0.92 9.95 13.68
N LYS A 24 -0.32 10.14 14.08
CA LYS A 24 -1.25 9.03 14.25
C LYS A 24 -2.12 8.81 13.03
N ASP A 25 -2.31 9.86 12.25
CA ASP A 25 -3.31 9.83 11.19
C ASP A 25 -2.74 9.75 9.80
N PHE A 26 -1.43 9.83 9.68
CA PHE A 26 -0.80 9.87 8.38
C PHE A 26 0.25 8.78 8.24
N VAL A 27 0.38 8.29 7.04
CA VAL A 27 1.37 7.28 6.70
C VAL A 27 2.19 7.82 5.54
N LEU A 28 3.47 7.51 5.55
CA LEU A 28 4.35 7.90 4.47
C LEU A 28 4.38 6.77 3.46
N VAL A 29 4.07 7.10 2.22
CA VAL A 29 4.00 6.13 1.15
C VAL A 29 4.96 6.55 0.06
N GLU A 30 5.83 5.64 -0.33
CA GLU A 30 6.78 5.93 -1.40
C GLU A 30 6.11 5.64 -2.74
N ASP A 31 6.05 6.66 -3.59
CA ASP A 31 5.41 6.51 -4.89
C ASP A 31 6.40 5.95 -5.92
N ALA A 32 5.96 5.89 -7.16
CA ALA A 32 6.77 5.31 -8.23
C ALA A 32 8.04 6.11 -8.50
N ASP A 33 8.03 7.38 -8.15
CA ASP A 33 9.18 8.24 -8.36
C ASP A 33 10.15 8.21 -7.18
N GLY A 34 9.82 7.48 -6.14
CA GLY A 34 10.69 7.37 -4.99
C GLY A 34 10.49 8.45 -3.94
N PHE A 35 9.40 9.18 -4.00
CA PHE A 35 9.12 10.22 -3.02
C PHE A 35 8.19 9.70 -1.94
N ASP A 36 8.49 10.05 -0.70
CA ASP A 36 7.63 9.70 0.42
C ASP A 36 6.52 10.75 0.51
N ILE A 37 5.31 10.31 0.36
CA ILE A 37 4.15 11.20 0.35
C ILE A 37 3.31 10.92 1.58
N PRO A 38 3.00 11.93 2.39
CA PRO A 38 2.13 11.72 3.54
C PRO A 38 0.68 11.60 3.07
N MET A 39 0.02 10.53 3.48
CA MET A 39 -1.37 10.28 3.12
C MET A 39 -2.16 9.93 4.36
N PRO A 40 -3.41 10.37 4.44
CA PRO A 40 -4.25 9.95 5.57
C PRO A 40 -4.40 8.43 5.56
N ILE A 41 -4.20 7.83 6.72
CA ILE A 41 -4.26 6.37 6.82
C ILE A 41 -5.60 5.84 6.33
N ARG A 42 -6.67 6.55 6.63
CA ARG A 42 -8.00 6.08 6.24
C ARG A 42 -8.23 6.08 4.73
N GLU A 43 -7.36 6.72 3.99
CA GLU A 43 -7.47 6.74 2.54
C GLU A 43 -6.53 5.76 1.88
N CYS A 44 -5.85 4.96 2.67
CA CYS A 44 -4.92 3.97 2.16
C CYS A 44 -5.48 2.59 2.44
N VAL A 45 -5.49 1.73 1.42
CA VAL A 45 -5.96 0.37 1.56
C VAL A 45 -4.78 -0.56 1.33
N VAL A 46 -4.55 -1.46 2.27
CA VAL A 46 -3.46 -2.42 2.13
C VAL A 46 -3.85 -3.46 1.10
N ILE A 47 -2.96 -3.69 0.16
CA ILE A 47 -3.14 -4.70 -0.88
C ILE A 47 -2.21 -5.85 -0.56
N GLU A 48 -2.76 -7.04 -0.45
CA GLU A 48 -1.95 -8.20 -0.15
C GLU A 48 -1.65 -8.97 -1.41
N THR A 49 -0.45 -8.81 -1.88
CA THR A 49 -0.05 -9.49 -3.11
C THR A 49 0.04 -10.99 -2.91
N ASP A 50 0.23 -11.42 -1.71
CA ASP A 50 0.25 -12.85 -1.42
C ASP A 50 -1.05 -13.51 -1.78
N ASP A 51 -2.14 -12.82 -1.62
CA ASP A 51 -3.44 -13.34 -1.98
C ASP A 51 -3.52 -13.62 -3.46
N TYR A 52 -2.93 -12.76 -4.24
CA TYR A 52 -2.89 -12.99 -5.67
C TYR A 52 -2.15 -14.26 -6.01
N ASN A 53 -1.03 -14.44 -5.37
CA ASN A 53 -0.22 -15.63 -5.63
C ASN A 53 -0.97 -16.89 -5.29
N MET A 54 -1.68 -16.86 -4.18
CA MET A 54 -2.42 -18.02 -3.77
C MET A 54 -3.54 -18.34 -4.75
N LYS A 55 -4.18 -17.33 -5.25
CA LYS A 55 -5.26 -17.55 -6.19
C LYS A 55 -4.74 -18.16 -7.47
N ARG A 56 -3.61 -17.66 -7.93
CA ARG A 56 -3.08 -18.16 -9.18
C ARG A 56 -2.63 -19.60 -9.08
N LYS A 57 -2.03 -19.94 -7.97
CA LYS A 57 -1.52 -21.30 -7.81
C LYS A 57 -2.62 -22.33 -7.91
N PRO A 58 -3.69 -22.21 -7.17
CA PRO A 58 -4.76 -23.19 -7.31
C PRO A 58 -5.31 -23.22 -8.70
N GLY A 59 -5.40 -22.07 -9.31
CA GLY A 59 -5.93 -22.01 -10.64
C GLY A 59 -5.06 -22.69 -11.67
N SER A 60 -3.80 -22.79 -11.38
CA SER A 60 -2.87 -23.34 -12.32
C SER A 60 -2.89 -24.84 -12.34
N LEU A 61 -3.54 -25.44 -11.43
CA LEU A 61 -3.58 -26.90 -11.38
C LEU A 61 -4.57 -27.51 -12.35
#